data_944aedd88c9f8ddac546d905d29a65c8
#
_entry.id   944aedd88c9f8ddac546d905d29a65c8
#
_cell.length_a   1.000
_cell.length_b   1.000
_cell.length_c   1.000
_cell.angle_alpha   90.00
_cell.angle_beta   90.00
_cell.angle_gamma   90.00
#
_symmetry.space_group_name_H-M   'P 1'
#
loop_
_entity.id
_entity.type
_entity.pdbx_description
1 polymer ?
#
loop_
_entity_poly.entity_id
_entity_poly.type
_entity_poly.pdbx_seq_one_letter_code
_entity_poly.pdbx_strand_id
1 'polypeptide(L)'
;LRGFERESCAIVAPVSQPRILSYDLAINEAFHQLMESDERVFVIGQGVKSPWYVGNTTRDLFKRFGPRRVIDTPVSENTMTGAAVGASIVGMRPIVIHPRMDF
;
A
#
# COMPACT_ATOMS: atom_id res chain seq x y z
N LEU A 1 13.42 11.59 15.81
CA LEU A 1 14.21 10.56 15.12
C LEU A 1 14.32 9.23 15.91
N ARG A 2 14.42 9.28 17.25
CA ARG A 2 14.52 8.06 18.07
C ARG A 2 13.20 7.28 18.24
N GLY A 3 12.04 7.92 18.09
CA GLY A 3 10.73 7.26 18.15
C GLY A 3 10.38 6.50 16.88
N PHE A 4 10.91 6.93 15.75
CA PHE A 4 10.63 6.37 14.43
C PHE A 4 11.23 4.97 14.21
N GLU A 5 12.45 4.74 14.71
CA GLU A 5 13.12 3.43 14.59
C GLU A 5 12.45 2.34 15.43
N ARG A 6 11.84 2.71 16.56
CA ARG A 6 11.13 1.74 17.41
C ARG A 6 9.79 1.30 16.83
N GLU A 7 9.07 2.20 16.17
CA GLU A 7 7.79 1.86 15.52
C GLU A 7 7.97 0.97 14.29
N SER A 8 9.03 1.17 13.48
CA SER A 8 9.29 0.32 12.32
C SER A 8 9.73 -1.10 12.71
N CYS A 9 10.38 -1.32 13.85
CA CYS A 9 10.71 -2.65 14.36
C CYS A 9 9.51 -3.42 14.91
N ALA A 10 8.44 -2.72 15.37
CA ALA A 10 7.23 -3.35 15.89
C ALA A 10 6.32 -3.95 14.81
N ILE A 11 6.52 -3.58 13.53
CA ILE A 11 5.74 -4.04 12.39
C ILE A 11 6.09 -5.48 12.00
N VAL A 12 7.30 -5.92 12.28
CA VAL A 12 7.75 -7.28 11.99
C VAL A 12 7.61 -8.15 13.25
N ALA A 13 6.40 -8.60 13.53
CA ALA A 13 6.20 -9.62 14.54
C ALA A 13 6.95 -10.90 14.10
N PRO A 14 7.74 -11.55 14.96
CA PRO A 14 8.40 -12.80 14.61
C PRO A 14 7.34 -13.83 14.25
N VAL A 15 7.43 -14.35 13.03
CA VAL A 15 6.54 -15.41 12.56
C VAL A 15 6.89 -16.66 13.35
N SER A 16 6.02 -17.08 14.25
CA SER A 16 6.25 -18.22 15.14
C SER A 16 6.28 -19.56 14.41
N GLN A 17 5.73 -19.62 13.17
CA GLN A 17 5.78 -20.79 12.30
C GLN A 17 5.88 -20.37 10.84
N PRO A 18 6.65 -21.08 10.00
CA PRO A 18 6.74 -20.80 8.57
C PRO A 18 5.38 -21.07 7.91
N ARG A 19 4.91 -20.08 7.12
CA ARG A 19 3.71 -20.16 6.29
C ARG A 19 4.10 -20.10 4.83
N ILE A 20 3.42 -20.87 4.01
CA ILE A 20 3.56 -20.76 2.55
C ILE A 20 2.43 -19.85 2.05
N LEU A 21 2.81 -18.73 1.48
CA LEU A 21 1.90 -17.78 0.84
C LEU A 21 2.27 -17.63 -0.63
N SER A 22 1.29 -17.42 -1.49
CA SER A 22 1.55 -16.94 -2.83
C SER A 22 2.08 -15.49 -2.80
N TYR A 23 2.79 -15.10 -3.84
CA TYR A 23 3.43 -13.77 -3.90
C TYR A 23 2.41 -12.63 -3.74
N ASP A 24 1.27 -12.74 -4.44
CA ASP A 24 0.19 -11.75 -4.38
C ASP A 24 -0.45 -11.65 -2.98
N LEU A 25 -0.66 -12.78 -2.31
CA LEU A 25 -1.19 -12.78 -0.95
C LEU A 25 -0.21 -12.22 0.07
N ALA A 26 1.09 -12.47 -0.12
CA ALA A 26 2.12 -11.88 0.73
C ALA A 26 2.15 -10.34 0.62
N ILE A 27 2.03 -9.81 -0.61
CA ILE A 27 1.92 -8.37 -0.84
C ILE A 27 0.65 -7.81 -0.21
N ASN A 28 -0.48 -8.48 -0.41
CA ASN A 28 -1.75 -8.06 0.18
C ASN A 28 -1.69 -7.97 1.70
N GLU A 29 -1.13 -8.99 2.34
CA GLU A 29 -0.94 -9.00 3.79
C GLU A 29 -0.03 -7.85 4.26
N ALA A 30 1.05 -7.59 3.54
CA ALA A 30 1.96 -6.48 3.85
C ALA A 30 1.25 -5.12 3.76
N PHE A 31 0.40 -4.91 2.76
CA PHE A 31 -0.41 -3.69 2.64
C PHE A 31 -1.34 -3.51 3.83
N HIS A 32 -2.05 -4.56 4.21
CA HIS A 32 -2.93 -4.52 5.38
C HIS A 32 -2.17 -4.17 6.66
N GLN A 33 -1.03 -4.80 6.90
CA GLN A 33 -0.19 -4.55 8.07
C GLN A 33 0.35 -3.11 8.09
N LEU A 34 0.88 -2.63 6.97
CA LEU A 34 1.42 -1.27 6.87
C LEU A 34 0.34 -0.21 7.10
N MET A 35 -0.81 -0.37 6.47
CA MET A 35 -1.91 0.59 6.59
C MET A 35 -2.56 0.56 7.97
N GLU A 36 -2.54 -0.56 8.66
CA GLU A 36 -3.04 -0.67 10.02
C GLU A 36 -2.06 -0.04 11.03
N SER A 37 -0.78 -0.19 10.81
CA SER A 37 0.26 0.29 11.74
C SER A 37 0.56 1.79 11.64
N ASP A 38 0.31 2.43 10.50
CA ASP A 38 0.62 3.84 10.27
C ASP A 38 -0.48 4.52 9.44
N GLU A 39 -1.16 5.48 10.04
CA GLU A 39 -2.23 6.24 9.40
C GLU A 39 -1.78 7.08 8.20
N ARG A 40 -0.48 7.38 8.10
CA ARG A 40 0.11 8.14 6.99
C ARG A 40 0.26 7.29 5.73
N VAL A 41 0.21 5.97 5.85
CA VAL A 41 0.30 5.06 4.71
C VAL A 41 -1.02 5.07 3.95
N PHE A 42 -0.96 5.33 2.66
CA PHE A 42 -2.10 5.20 1.75
C PHE A 42 -1.68 4.61 0.41
N VAL A 43 -2.63 4.04 -0.28
CA VAL A 43 -2.41 3.41 -1.60
C VAL A 43 -3.04 4.29 -2.66
N ILE A 44 -2.31 4.56 -3.73
CA ILE A 44 -2.79 5.31 -4.89
C ILE A 44 -2.41 4.57 -6.18
N GLY A 45 -3.37 4.42 -7.08
CA GLY A 45 -3.12 3.77 -8.36
C GLY A 45 -4.40 3.54 -9.15
N GLN A 46 -4.24 3.19 -10.42
CA GLN A 46 -5.40 2.87 -11.25
C GLN A 46 -5.90 1.45 -10.94
N GLY A 47 -7.22 1.32 -10.77
CA GLY A 47 -7.86 0.03 -10.55
C GLY A 47 -7.63 -0.59 -9.17
N VAL A 48 -7.11 0.17 -8.20
CA VAL A 48 -6.77 -0.35 -6.86
C VAL A 48 -7.99 -0.76 -6.04
N LYS A 49 -9.19 -0.33 -6.42
CA LYS A 49 -10.45 -0.80 -5.84
C LYS A 49 -10.86 -2.18 -6.34
N SER A 50 -10.38 -2.55 -7.53
CA SER A 50 -10.74 -3.80 -8.17
C SER A 50 -9.75 -4.90 -7.80
N PRO A 51 -10.19 -6.00 -7.20
CA PRO A 51 -9.30 -7.13 -6.90
C PRO A 51 -8.81 -7.85 -8.16
N TRP A 52 -9.45 -7.61 -9.32
CA TRP A 52 -9.14 -8.26 -10.57
C TRP A 52 -8.00 -7.63 -11.34
N TYR A 53 -7.84 -6.32 -11.23
CA TYR A 53 -6.96 -5.56 -12.11
C TYR A 53 -5.48 -5.70 -11.75
N VAL A 54 -5.19 -5.76 -10.48
CA VAL A 54 -3.83 -5.93 -9.94
C VAL A 54 -3.67 -7.26 -9.21
N GLY A 55 -4.42 -8.26 -9.64
CA GLY A 55 -4.51 -9.55 -8.96
C GLY A 55 -5.11 -9.39 -7.56
N ASN A 56 -4.72 -10.25 -6.66
CA ASN A 56 -5.21 -10.22 -5.27
C ASN A 56 -4.45 -9.23 -4.37
N THR A 57 -3.49 -8.47 -4.91
CA THR A 57 -2.61 -7.61 -4.11
C THR A 57 -3.35 -6.51 -3.35
N THR A 58 -4.44 -5.98 -3.94
CA THR A 58 -5.25 -4.91 -3.33
C THR A 58 -6.57 -5.41 -2.75
N ARG A 59 -6.74 -6.71 -2.64
CA ARG A 59 -7.99 -7.31 -2.18
C ARG A 59 -8.38 -6.78 -0.79
N ASP A 60 -9.64 -6.36 -0.68
CA ASP A 60 -10.27 -5.85 0.54
C ASP A 60 -9.65 -4.57 1.15
N LEU A 61 -8.63 -3.98 0.54
CA LEU A 61 -8.03 -2.72 1.05
C LEU A 61 -9.05 -1.58 1.07
N PHE A 62 -9.76 -1.37 -0.03
CA PHE A 62 -10.76 -0.31 -0.12
C PHE A 62 -11.91 -0.51 0.89
N LYS A 63 -12.36 -1.74 1.04
CA LYS A 63 -13.42 -2.11 1.97
C LYS A 63 -13.01 -1.85 3.41
N ARG A 64 -11.74 -2.11 3.75
CA ARG A 64 -11.23 -1.98 5.12
C ARG A 64 -10.83 -0.54 5.47
N PHE A 65 -10.17 0.18 4.57
CA PHE A 65 -9.55 1.47 4.85
C PHE A 65 -10.27 2.67 4.22
N GLY A 66 -11.16 2.43 3.28
CA GLY A 66 -12.02 3.45 2.68
C GLY A 66 -11.33 4.33 1.64
N PRO A 67 -12.11 5.28 1.06
CA PRO A 67 -11.68 6.07 -0.10
C PRO A 67 -10.60 7.12 0.22
N ARG A 68 -10.41 7.45 1.48
CA ARG A 68 -9.38 8.42 1.88
C ARG A 68 -7.97 7.84 1.90
N ARG A 69 -7.88 6.52 2.03
CA ARG A 69 -6.60 5.80 2.14
C ARG A 69 -6.33 4.84 0.98
N VAL A 70 -7.35 4.52 0.20
CA VAL A 70 -7.22 3.73 -1.02
C VAL A 70 -7.81 4.55 -2.17
N ILE A 71 -6.94 5.22 -2.90
CA ILE A 71 -7.30 6.22 -3.90
C ILE A 71 -7.20 5.61 -5.28
N ASP A 72 -8.35 5.36 -5.89
CA ASP A 72 -8.43 4.88 -7.25
C ASP A 72 -8.36 6.04 -8.23
N THR A 73 -7.54 5.92 -9.27
CA THR A 73 -7.29 6.97 -10.23
C THR A 73 -7.63 6.52 -11.65
N PRO A 74 -7.94 7.47 -12.56
CA PRO A 74 -7.89 7.18 -13.98
C PRO A 74 -6.45 6.86 -14.40
N VAL A 75 -6.27 6.36 -15.62
CA VAL A 75 -4.95 6.09 -16.20
C VAL A 75 -4.18 7.39 -16.37
N SER A 76 -3.22 7.64 -15.49
CA SER A 76 -2.44 8.90 -15.47
C SER A 76 -1.18 8.71 -14.62
N GLU A 77 -0.22 7.93 -15.11
CA GLU A 77 0.97 7.50 -14.36
C GLU A 77 1.79 8.66 -13.83
N ASN A 78 2.02 9.69 -14.65
CA ASN A 78 2.76 10.89 -14.24
C ASN A 78 2.05 11.65 -13.12
N THR A 79 0.73 11.76 -13.21
CA THR A 79 -0.07 12.45 -12.19
C THR A 79 -0.06 11.70 -10.86
N MET A 80 -0.23 10.38 -10.89
CA MET A 80 -0.20 9.54 -9.69
C MET A 80 1.16 9.63 -9.00
N THR A 81 2.22 9.52 -9.78
CA THR A 81 3.59 9.60 -9.26
C THR A 81 3.88 10.99 -8.68
N GLY A 82 3.49 12.05 -9.39
CA GLY A 82 3.65 13.42 -8.91
C GLY A 82 2.87 13.69 -7.62
N ALA A 83 1.63 13.22 -7.53
CA ALA A 83 0.82 13.33 -6.32
C ALA A 83 1.46 12.59 -5.13
N ALA A 84 2.02 11.41 -5.36
CA ALA A 84 2.73 10.66 -4.35
C ALA A 84 4.00 11.37 -3.87
N VAL A 85 4.77 11.95 -4.79
CA VAL A 85 5.96 12.76 -4.43
C VAL A 85 5.56 13.92 -3.56
N GLY A 86 4.54 14.70 -3.96
CA GLY A 86 4.02 15.81 -3.18
C GLY A 86 3.54 15.39 -1.79
N ALA A 87 2.81 14.30 -1.69
CA ALA A 87 2.35 13.77 -0.41
C ALA A 87 3.50 13.35 0.50
N SER A 88 4.56 12.76 -0.07
CA SER A 88 5.76 12.37 0.68
C SER A 88 6.48 13.57 1.29
N ILE A 89 6.55 14.67 0.57
CA ILE A 89 7.19 15.91 1.05
C ILE A 89 6.49 16.45 2.30
N VAL A 90 5.17 16.29 2.40
CA VAL A 90 4.39 16.73 3.57
C VAL A 90 4.24 15.66 4.65
N GLY A 91 5.00 14.58 4.57
CA GLY A 91 5.09 13.57 5.62
C GLY A 91 4.17 12.37 5.49
N MET A 92 3.40 12.27 4.40
CA MET A 92 2.61 11.08 4.10
C MET A 92 3.50 9.94 3.54
N ARG A 93 2.98 8.73 3.55
CA ARG A 93 3.69 7.54 3.07
C ARG A 93 2.88 6.84 1.98
N PRO A 94 2.94 7.34 0.75
CA PRO A 94 2.22 6.76 -0.37
C PRO A 94 2.83 5.44 -0.85
N ILE A 95 1.97 4.51 -1.19
CA ILE A 95 2.30 3.34 -1.98
C ILE A 95 1.66 3.54 -3.35
N VAL A 96 2.48 3.72 -4.37
CA VAL A 96 2.01 3.90 -5.75
C VAL A 96 1.98 2.55 -6.44
N ILE A 97 0.85 2.21 -7.03
CA ILE A 97 0.70 0.96 -7.76
C ILE A 97 0.58 1.25 -9.25
N HIS A 98 1.58 0.80 -9.99
CA HIS A 98 1.57 0.77 -11.45
C HIS A 98 1.30 -0.67 -11.90
N PRO A 99 0.17 -0.96 -12.55
CA PRO A 99 -0.17 -2.33 -12.95
C PRO A 99 0.78 -2.92 -13.98
N ARG A 100 1.48 -2.07 -14.71
CA ARG A 100 2.45 -2.47 -15.75
C ARG A 100 3.74 -1.70 -15.58
N MET A 101 4.86 -2.38 -15.81
CA MET A 101 6.20 -1.79 -15.68
C MET A 101 6.67 -1.05 -16.92
N ASP A 102 5.96 -1.16 -18.03
CA ASP A 102 6.30 -0.60 -19.34
C ASP A 102 5.70 0.80 -19.59
N PHE A 103 5.31 1.46 -18.54
CA PHE A 103 4.80 2.84 -18.56
C PHE A 103 5.74 3.82 -17.88
#